data_a298be225d3272b4b0787dab499a1c3a
#
_entry.id   a298be225d3272b4b0787dab499a1c3a
#
_cell.length_a   1.000
_cell.length_b   1.000
_cell.length_c   1.000
_cell.angle_alpha   90.00
_cell.angle_beta   90.00
_cell.angle_gamma   90.00
#
_symmetry.space_group_name_H-M   'P 1'
#
loop_
_entity.id
_entity.type
_entity.pdbx_description
1 polymer ?
#
loop_
_entity_poly.entity_id
_entity_poly.type
_entity_poly.pdbx_seq_one_letter_code
_entity_poly.pdbx_strand_id
1 'polypeptide(L)'
;MAETLIETADSLVIDGVELTSRLIMGTGGAPSLDGLGSALVVSGTQLTTVAMRRYSPAETGSLFQLLVDHNIRVLPNTAGCFTARDAVMTAELAREALETDWVKLEVIADEHTLLPDAVELVDATEQLVNRGFKVFAYTNDDPVLALRLENLGASAVMPLGAPIGTGLGILNPHNIELIVSRASVPVVLDAGIGTASDAALAMELGCDAVLLATAVTRAQNPALMAEAFKHAVAAGRLARAAGRIPRREHALASSAMEGRAEFL
;
A
#
# COMPACT_ATOMS: atom_id res chain seq x y z
N MET A 1 -13.99 1.04 -27.57
CA MET A 1 -13.21 2.31 -27.73
C MET A 1 -13.22 3.19 -26.47
N ALA A 2 -13.87 2.78 -25.38
CA ALA A 2 -13.79 3.52 -24.09
C ALA A 2 -12.73 2.94 -23.11
N GLU A 3 -12.30 1.71 -23.30
CA GLU A 3 -11.28 1.06 -22.46
C GLU A 3 -9.86 1.65 -22.61
N THR A 4 -9.56 2.25 -23.74
CA THR A 4 -8.18 2.70 -24.07
C THR A 4 -7.82 4.08 -23.54
N LEU A 5 -8.76 4.84 -22.98
CA LEU A 5 -8.50 6.22 -22.52
C LEU A 5 -8.06 6.33 -21.06
N ILE A 6 -8.12 5.25 -20.29
CA ILE A 6 -7.80 5.26 -18.85
C ILE A 6 -6.41 4.67 -18.56
N GLU A 7 -5.89 3.80 -19.42
CA GLU A 7 -4.66 3.03 -19.16
C GLU A 7 -3.33 3.79 -19.33
N THR A 8 -3.29 4.91 -20.06
CA THR A 8 -2.01 5.54 -20.41
C THR A 8 -1.67 6.84 -19.66
N ALA A 9 -2.53 7.33 -18.77
CA ALA A 9 -2.36 8.64 -18.14
C ALA A 9 -2.23 8.66 -16.61
N ASP A 10 -2.32 7.54 -15.91
CA ASP A 10 -2.37 7.49 -14.44
C ASP A 10 -1.49 6.42 -13.81
N SER A 11 -0.25 6.30 -14.29
CA SER A 11 0.74 5.39 -13.70
C SER A 11 1.22 5.90 -12.34
N LEU A 12 1.56 4.96 -11.46
CA LEU A 12 2.25 5.22 -10.20
C LEU A 12 3.75 5.29 -10.48
N VAL A 13 4.36 6.43 -10.23
CA VAL A 13 5.82 6.57 -10.38
C VAL A 13 6.46 6.63 -8.99
N ILE A 14 7.36 5.70 -8.69
CA ILE A 14 8.16 5.70 -7.47
C ILE A 14 9.63 5.61 -7.87
N ASP A 15 10.41 6.60 -7.47
CA ASP A 15 11.85 6.67 -7.76
C ASP A 15 12.19 6.43 -9.25
N GLY A 16 11.42 7.04 -10.15
CA GLY A 16 11.59 6.90 -11.59
C GLY A 16 11.10 5.59 -12.22
N VAL A 17 10.57 4.67 -11.42
CA VAL A 17 9.97 3.42 -11.91
C VAL A 17 8.47 3.60 -12.04
N GLU A 18 7.97 3.32 -13.23
CA GLU A 18 6.55 3.40 -13.56
C GLU A 18 5.86 2.06 -13.30
N LEU A 19 4.76 2.10 -12.54
CA LEU A 19 3.88 0.98 -12.24
C LEU A 19 2.47 1.31 -12.73
N THR A 20 1.85 0.42 -13.48
CA THR A 20 0.47 0.60 -13.96
C THR A 20 -0.56 0.18 -12.92
N SER A 21 -0.15 -0.61 -11.93
CA SER A 21 -1.00 -1.03 -10.81
C SER A 21 -0.72 -0.18 -9.57
N ARG A 22 -1.78 0.33 -8.95
CA ARG A 22 -1.76 1.02 -7.65
C ARG A 22 -2.09 0.07 -6.49
N LEU A 23 -2.27 -1.22 -6.79
CA LEU A 23 -2.41 -2.29 -5.81
C LEU A 23 -1.08 -3.01 -5.65
N ILE A 24 -0.49 -2.91 -4.47
CA ILE A 24 0.73 -3.62 -4.08
C ILE A 24 0.33 -4.78 -3.17
N MET A 25 0.77 -5.98 -3.52
CA MET A 25 0.43 -7.19 -2.75
C MET A 25 1.58 -7.60 -1.84
N GLY A 26 1.25 -8.08 -0.64
CA GLY A 26 2.19 -8.80 0.21
C GLY A 26 2.01 -10.31 0.07
N THR A 27 3.07 -11.06 0.33
CA THR A 27 3.07 -12.54 0.26
C THR A 27 2.77 -13.21 1.61
N GLY A 28 2.69 -12.42 2.68
CA GLY A 28 2.54 -12.93 4.04
C GLY A 28 1.19 -13.60 4.31
N GLY A 29 1.22 -14.72 5.05
CA GLY A 29 0.01 -15.37 5.57
C GLY A 29 -0.75 -16.24 4.57
N ALA A 30 -0.24 -16.44 3.37
CA ALA A 30 -0.85 -17.33 2.39
C ALA A 30 -0.74 -18.80 2.83
N PRO A 31 -1.84 -19.57 2.80
CA PRO A 31 -1.85 -20.98 3.19
C PRO A 31 -1.25 -21.90 2.13
N SER A 32 -1.17 -21.47 0.88
CA SER A 32 -0.57 -22.21 -0.23
C SER A 32 0.04 -21.28 -1.29
N LEU A 33 1.04 -21.77 -2.00
CA LEU A 33 1.68 -21.04 -3.09
C LEU A 33 0.72 -20.88 -4.29
N ASP A 34 -0.06 -21.89 -4.60
CA ASP A 34 -1.02 -21.86 -5.72
C ASP A 34 -2.11 -20.79 -5.50
N GLY A 35 -2.64 -20.71 -4.27
CA GLY A 35 -3.61 -19.67 -3.91
C GLY A 35 -3.01 -18.27 -3.94
N LEU A 36 -1.77 -18.13 -3.48
CA LEU A 36 -1.02 -16.88 -3.56
C LEU A 36 -0.77 -16.48 -5.02
N GLY A 37 -0.29 -17.41 -5.84
CA GLY A 37 -0.02 -17.19 -7.25
C GLY A 37 -1.25 -16.71 -8.01
N SER A 38 -2.38 -17.41 -7.82
CA SER A 38 -3.65 -17.01 -8.41
C SER A 38 -4.07 -15.60 -8.00
N ALA A 39 -3.93 -15.26 -6.70
CA ALA A 39 -4.27 -13.93 -6.18
C ALA A 39 -3.35 -12.83 -6.74
N LEU A 40 -2.04 -13.07 -6.82
CA LEU A 40 -1.07 -12.13 -7.38
C LEU A 40 -1.38 -11.83 -8.86
N VAL A 41 -1.64 -12.87 -9.65
CA VAL A 41 -1.96 -12.69 -11.08
C VAL A 41 -3.26 -11.92 -11.28
N VAL A 42 -4.34 -12.29 -10.59
CA VAL A 42 -5.66 -11.65 -10.72
C VAL A 42 -5.62 -10.21 -10.21
N SER A 43 -4.88 -9.92 -9.15
CA SER A 43 -4.72 -8.55 -8.63
C SER A 43 -4.10 -7.59 -9.65
N GLY A 44 -3.33 -8.11 -10.60
CA GLY A 44 -2.56 -7.30 -11.53
C GLY A 44 -1.42 -6.52 -10.87
N THR A 45 -1.00 -6.91 -9.66
CA THR A 45 0.12 -6.27 -8.96
C THR A 45 1.41 -6.41 -9.76
N GLN A 46 2.21 -5.36 -9.78
CA GLN A 46 3.54 -5.34 -10.39
C GLN A 46 4.66 -5.23 -9.35
N LEU A 47 4.28 -5.06 -8.09
CA LEU A 47 5.20 -4.95 -6.96
C LEU A 47 4.66 -5.78 -5.79
N THR A 48 5.49 -6.64 -5.20
CA THR A 48 5.09 -7.47 -4.06
C THR A 48 6.12 -7.47 -2.96
N THR A 49 5.68 -7.46 -1.69
CA THR A 49 6.59 -7.53 -0.56
C THR A 49 6.92 -8.97 -0.18
N VAL A 50 8.21 -9.20 0.11
CA VAL A 50 8.73 -10.47 0.63
C VAL A 50 9.50 -10.21 1.92
N ALA A 51 9.10 -10.90 3.01
CA ALA A 51 9.74 -10.75 4.31
C ALA A 51 11.04 -11.55 4.38
N MET A 52 12.18 -10.84 4.45
CA MET A 52 13.52 -11.46 4.41
C MET A 52 13.79 -12.37 5.60
N ARG A 53 13.33 -12.04 6.79
CA ARG A 53 13.52 -12.88 8.00
C ARG A 53 12.74 -14.20 7.99
N ARG A 54 11.81 -14.37 7.06
CA ARG A 54 11.02 -15.61 6.87
C ARG A 54 11.46 -16.38 5.63
N TYR A 55 12.65 -16.10 5.14
CA TYR A 55 13.21 -16.74 3.94
C TYR A 55 13.61 -18.18 4.24
N SER A 56 12.97 -19.15 3.58
CA SER A 56 13.39 -20.55 3.50
C SER A 56 13.78 -20.88 2.06
N PRO A 57 15.05 -21.24 1.76
CA PRO A 57 15.49 -21.48 0.39
C PRO A 57 14.67 -22.53 -0.37
N ALA A 58 14.13 -23.55 0.34
CA ALA A 58 13.36 -24.63 -0.27
C ALA A 58 11.95 -24.21 -0.72
N GLU A 59 11.28 -23.33 0.04
CA GLU A 59 9.93 -22.84 -0.29
C GLU A 59 9.97 -21.59 -1.17
N THR A 60 11.05 -20.85 -1.07
CA THR A 60 11.17 -19.52 -1.68
C THR A 60 11.58 -19.61 -3.16
N GLY A 61 12.28 -20.68 -3.58
CA GLY A 61 12.62 -20.86 -4.99
C GLY A 61 11.39 -20.88 -5.91
N SER A 62 10.30 -21.50 -5.46
CA SER A 62 9.05 -21.54 -6.22
C SER A 62 8.28 -20.21 -6.19
N LEU A 63 8.37 -19.45 -5.09
CA LEU A 63 7.78 -18.10 -5.04
C LEU A 63 8.51 -17.13 -5.96
N PHE A 64 9.84 -17.08 -5.91
CA PHE A 64 10.60 -16.19 -6.78
C PHE A 64 10.44 -16.56 -8.26
N GLN A 65 10.39 -17.85 -8.60
CA GLN A 65 10.12 -18.27 -9.97
C GLN A 65 8.76 -17.77 -10.45
N LEU A 66 7.72 -17.89 -9.61
CA LEU A 66 6.39 -17.36 -9.92
C LEU A 66 6.42 -15.84 -10.14
N LEU A 67 7.12 -15.08 -9.30
CA LEU A 67 7.24 -13.63 -9.45
C LEU A 67 7.96 -13.25 -10.76
N VAL A 68 9.02 -13.95 -11.10
CA VAL A 68 9.76 -13.77 -12.36
C VAL A 68 8.87 -14.09 -13.57
N ASP A 69 8.18 -15.23 -13.55
CA ASP A 69 7.31 -15.68 -14.64
C ASP A 69 6.18 -14.68 -14.94
N HIS A 70 5.75 -13.92 -13.93
CA HIS A 70 4.69 -12.91 -14.05
C HIS A 70 5.18 -11.45 -14.07
N ASN A 71 6.50 -11.23 -14.18
CA ASN A 71 7.08 -9.87 -14.18
C ASN A 71 6.71 -9.05 -12.94
N ILE A 72 6.57 -9.69 -11.77
CA ILE A 72 6.27 -9.01 -10.51
C ILE A 72 7.58 -8.68 -9.81
N ARG A 73 7.83 -7.40 -9.61
CA ARG A 73 9.01 -6.89 -8.91
C ARG A 73 8.93 -7.21 -7.42
N VAL A 74 10.05 -7.60 -6.83
CA VAL A 74 10.16 -7.84 -5.39
C VAL A 74 10.52 -6.55 -4.65
N LEU A 75 9.80 -6.27 -3.57
CA LEU A 75 10.12 -5.26 -2.57
C LEU A 75 10.46 -5.98 -1.26
N PRO A 76 11.74 -6.21 -0.95
CA PRO A 76 12.13 -6.84 0.30
C PRO A 76 11.65 -6.02 1.50
N ASN A 77 11.28 -6.73 2.58
CA ASN A 77 10.67 -6.15 3.77
C ASN A 77 11.48 -6.53 5.02
N THR A 78 11.77 -5.57 5.88
CA THR A 78 12.46 -5.76 7.16
C THR A 78 11.53 -6.17 8.31
N ALA A 79 10.36 -6.73 7.99
CA ALA A 79 9.36 -7.16 8.96
C ALA A 79 9.96 -8.04 10.08
N GLY A 80 9.58 -7.74 11.33
CA GLY A 80 10.06 -8.41 12.53
C GLY A 80 11.38 -7.87 13.06
N CYS A 81 11.86 -6.71 12.58
CA CYS A 81 12.95 -5.96 13.19
C CYS A 81 12.40 -5.01 14.26
N PHE A 82 13.09 -4.96 15.41
CA PHE A 82 12.76 -4.10 16.55
C PHE A 82 13.74 -2.93 16.73
N THR A 83 14.82 -2.93 15.99
CA THR A 83 15.86 -1.88 16.06
C THR A 83 16.27 -1.42 14.67
N ALA A 84 16.71 -0.17 14.56
CA ALA A 84 17.30 0.37 13.35
C ALA A 84 18.46 -0.49 12.84
N ARG A 85 19.32 -0.94 13.76
CA ARG A 85 20.45 -1.82 13.43
C ARG A 85 20.02 -3.10 12.74
N ASP A 86 19.01 -3.78 13.28
CA ASP A 86 18.53 -5.05 12.70
C ASP A 86 17.86 -4.83 11.34
N ALA A 87 17.10 -3.73 11.21
CA ALA A 87 16.47 -3.36 9.96
C ALA A 87 17.49 -3.03 8.86
N VAL A 88 18.51 -2.24 9.18
CA VAL A 88 19.59 -1.90 8.25
C VAL A 88 20.36 -3.16 7.82
N MET A 89 20.74 -4.02 8.75
CA MET A 89 21.42 -5.28 8.41
C MET A 89 20.54 -6.18 7.54
N THR A 90 19.23 -6.29 7.84
CA THR A 90 18.30 -7.07 7.03
C THR A 90 18.15 -6.50 5.62
N ALA A 91 18.11 -5.18 5.48
CA ALA A 91 18.06 -4.52 4.18
C ALA A 91 19.32 -4.76 3.34
N GLU A 92 20.52 -4.71 3.97
CA GLU A 92 21.79 -5.00 3.28
C GLU A 92 21.85 -6.44 2.78
N LEU A 93 21.44 -7.40 3.60
CA LEU A 93 21.32 -8.80 3.17
C LEU A 93 20.32 -8.98 2.02
N ALA A 94 19.21 -8.25 2.05
CA ALA A 94 18.23 -8.26 0.98
C ALA A 94 18.77 -7.69 -0.33
N ARG A 95 19.54 -6.59 -0.26
CA ARG A 95 20.23 -6.00 -1.41
C ARG A 95 21.14 -7.00 -2.11
N GLU A 96 21.96 -7.69 -1.35
CA GLU A 96 22.87 -8.70 -1.90
C GLU A 96 22.14 -9.91 -2.47
N ALA A 97 21.10 -10.39 -1.77
CA ALA A 97 20.35 -11.59 -2.19
C ALA A 97 19.44 -11.36 -3.39
N LEU A 98 18.90 -10.16 -3.57
CA LEU A 98 17.86 -9.84 -4.56
C LEU A 98 18.29 -8.79 -5.59
N GLU A 99 19.54 -8.32 -5.50
CA GLU A 99 20.11 -7.32 -6.41
C GLU A 99 19.22 -6.08 -6.57
N THR A 100 18.65 -5.57 -5.44
CA THR A 100 17.74 -4.43 -5.42
C THR A 100 18.07 -3.44 -4.33
N ASP A 101 18.05 -2.14 -4.65
CA ASP A 101 18.17 -1.07 -3.67
C ASP A 101 16.83 -0.68 -3.02
N TRP A 102 15.73 -1.27 -3.45
CA TRP A 102 14.42 -1.00 -2.89
C TRP A 102 14.23 -1.79 -1.60
N VAL A 103 13.65 -1.15 -0.58
CA VAL A 103 13.32 -1.79 0.68
C VAL A 103 12.04 -1.19 1.30
N LYS A 104 11.11 -2.03 1.69
CA LYS A 104 10.07 -1.65 2.64
C LYS A 104 10.65 -1.71 4.04
N LEU A 105 10.89 -0.55 4.60
CA LEU A 105 11.45 -0.42 5.95
C LEU A 105 10.35 -0.50 6.98
N GLU A 106 10.46 -1.49 7.85
CA GLU A 106 9.56 -1.75 8.95
C GLU A 106 10.39 -1.98 10.22
N VAL A 107 10.19 -1.14 11.24
CA VAL A 107 10.74 -1.32 12.59
C VAL A 107 9.58 -1.22 13.55
N ILE A 108 9.30 -2.29 14.29
CA ILE A 108 8.13 -2.39 15.16
C ILE A 108 8.48 -2.14 16.62
N ALA A 109 7.56 -1.46 17.34
CA ALA A 109 7.75 -1.13 18.75
C ALA A 109 7.40 -2.29 19.68
N ASP A 110 6.39 -3.10 19.30
CA ASP A 110 5.88 -4.17 20.15
C ASP A 110 5.21 -5.29 19.33
N GLU A 111 5.29 -6.53 19.84
CA GLU A 111 4.81 -7.73 19.15
C GLU A 111 3.26 -7.86 19.11
N HIS A 112 2.53 -7.19 20.01
CA HIS A 112 1.09 -7.31 20.09
C HIS A 112 0.37 -6.40 19.12
N THR A 113 0.89 -5.18 18.96
CA THR A 113 0.28 -4.18 18.08
C THR A 113 0.92 -4.10 16.71
N LEU A 114 2.19 -4.51 16.59
CA LEU A 114 3.03 -4.35 15.39
C LEU A 114 3.07 -2.89 14.91
N LEU A 115 2.87 -1.94 15.83
CA LEU A 115 2.99 -0.52 15.53
C LEU A 115 4.44 -0.14 15.29
N PRO A 116 4.70 0.80 14.36
CA PRO A 116 6.05 1.28 14.09
C PRO A 116 6.67 1.98 15.30
N ASP A 117 7.96 1.71 15.55
CA ASP A 117 8.77 2.53 16.44
C ASP A 117 9.26 3.77 15.70
N ALA A 118 8.73 4.93 16.05
CA ALA A 118 9.01 6.17 15.34
C ALA A 118 10.48 6.62 15.47
N VAL A 119 11.15 6.31 16.58
CA VAL A 119 12.54 6.72 16.84
C VAL A 119 13.49 5.85 16.03
N GLU A 120 13.34 4.54 16.15
CA GLU A 120 14.14 3.56 15.42
C GLU A 120 13.92 3.65 13.90
N LEU A 121 12.66 3.94 13.47
CA LEU A 121 12.30 4.11 12.06
C LEU A 121 13.01 5.33 11.43
N VAL A 122 13.06 6.46 12.15
CA VAL A 122 13.76 7.67 11.69
C VAL A 122 15.26 7.39 11.55
N ASP A 123 15.89 6.76 12.53
CA ASP A 123 17.31 6.40 12.49
C ASP A 123 17.60 5.41 11.34
N ALA A 124 16.80 4.36 11.20
CA ALA A 124 16.97 3.39 10.11
C ALA A 124 16.78 4.02 8.73
N THR A 125 15.80 4.93 8.58
CA THR A 125 15.55 5.65 7.31
C THR A 125 16.77 6.46 6.91
N GLU A 126 17.32 7.27 7.81
CA GLU A 126 18.51 8.08 7.54
C GLU A 126 19.71 7.22 7.15
N GLN A 127 19.97 6.14 7.89
CA GLN A 127 21.05 5.22 7.61
C GLN A 127 20.93 4.55 6.24
N LEU A 128 19.73 4.07 5.88
CA LEU A 128 19.49 3.39 4.62
C LEU A 128 19.55 4.34 3.42
N VAL A 129 18.96 5.52 3.52
CA VAL A 129 19.02 6.56 2.47
C VAL A 129 20.48 6.95 2.21
N ASN A 130 21.30 7.18 3.28
CA ASN A 130 22.70 7.51 3.14
C ASN A 130 23.54 6.37 2.52
N ARG A 131 23.04 5.13 2.53
CA ARG A 131 23.63 3.96 1.87
C ARG A 131 23.07 3.72 0.46
N GLY A 132 22.25 4.65 -0.05
CA GLY A 132 21.69 4.61 -1.41
C GLY A 132 20.45 3.73 -1.58
N PHE A 133 19.80 3.30 -0.48
CA PHE A 133 18.54 2.58 -0.58
C PHE A 133 17.39 3.51 -0.97
N LYS A 134 16.43 2.94 -1.69
CA LYS A 134 15.12 3.51 -1.99
C LYS A 134 14.14 3.02 -0.93
N VAL A 135 13.90 3.86 0.07
CA VAL A 135 13.18 3.47 1.29
C VAL A 135 11.69 3.74 1.16
N PHE A 136 10.90 2.69 1.34
CA PHE A 136 9.46 2.72 1.52
C PHE A 136 9.17 2.62 3.02
N ALA A 137 8.96 3.74 3.69
CA ALA A 137 8.93 3.81 5.15
C ALA A 137 7.53 3.50 5.71
N TYR A 138 7.34 2.30 6.29
CA TYR A 138 6.12 1.95 7.03
C TYR A 138 6.04 2.72 8.34
N THR A 139 5.00 3.51 8.51
CA THR A 139 4.84 4.44 9.63
C THR A 139 3.41 4.41 10.18
N ASN A 140 3.22 5.04 11.34
CA ASN A 140 1.89 5.35 11.84
C ASN A 140 1.24 6.49 11.00
N ASP A 141 0.02 6.87 11.37
CA ASP A 141 -0.76 7.92 10.72
C ASP A 141 -0.44 9.35 11.22
N ASP A 142 0.78 9.57 11.74
CA ASP A 142 1.23 10.90 12.16
C ASP A 142 1.75 11.73 10.97
N PRO A 143 1.07 12.85 10.60
CA PRO A 143 1.49 13.69 9.49
C PRO A 143 2.84 14.38 9.68
N VAL A 144 3.28 14.57 10.94
CA VAL A 144 4.58 15.17 11.22
C VAL A 144 5.70 14.17 11.03
N LEU A 145 5.49 12.92 11.48
CA LEU A 145 6.46 11.85 11.26
C LEU A 145 6.56 11.51 9.77
N ALA A 146 5.45 11.42 9.04
CA ALA A 146 5.46 11.17 7.61
C ALA A 146 6.31 12.21 6.84
N LEU A 147 6.12 13.49 7.13
CA LEU A 147 6.93 14.57 6.54
C LEU A 147 8.40 14.48 6.96
N ARG A 148 8.70 14.06 8.18
CA ARG A 148 10.07 13.86 8.63
C ARG A 148 10.78 12.75 7.86
N LEU A 149 10.12 11.63 7.63
CA LEU A 149 10.64 10.51 6.84
C LEU A 149 10.91 10.91 5.39
N GLU A 150 10.00 11.67 4.78
CA GLU A 150 10.20 12.27 3.46
C GLU A 150 11.44 13.17 3.42
N ASN A 151 11.59 14.08 4.39
CA ASN A 151 12.73 14.99 4.47
C ASN A 151 14.06 14.26 4.66
N LEU A 152 14.06 13.06 5.19
CA LEU A 152 15.23 12.19 5.27
C LEU A 152 15.57 11.50 3.94
N GLY A 153 14.67 11.59 2.95
CA GLY A 153 14.86 11.03 1.61
C GLY A 153 14.15 9.70 1.37
N ALA A 154 13.10 9.37 2.14
CA ALA A 154 12.26 8.22 1.82
C ALA A 154 11.66 8.36 0.42
N SER A 155 11.69 7.29 -0.39
CA SER A 155 11.13 7.26 -1.73
C SER A 155 9.60 7.13 -1.75
N ALA A 156 9.03 6.66 -0.66
CA ALA A 156 7.59 6.62 -0.40
C ALA A 156 7.34 6.60 1.11
N VAL A 157 6.24 7.20 1.57
CA VAL A 157 5.75 7.04 2.94
C VAL A 157 4.54 6.12 2.96
N MET A 158 4.50 5.21 3.95
CA MET A 158 3.51 4.15 4.01
C MET A 158 2.75 4.20 5.36
N PRO A 159 1.82 5.17 5.52
CA PRO A 159 1.05 5.25 6.76
C PRO A 159 0.09 4.06 6.89
N LEU A 160 -0.08 3.57 8.12
CA LEU A 160 -1.08 2.54 8.42
C LEU A 160 -2.49 3.12 8.49
N GLY A 161 -3.48 2.34 8.05
CA GLY A 161 -4.89 2.62 8.33
C GLY A 161 -5.30 2.16 9.74
N ALA A 162 -4.80 0.98 10.14
CA ALA A 162 -4.94 0.36 11.46
C ALA A 162 -3.79 -0.64 11.65
N PRO A 163 -3.56 -1.19 12.86
CA PRO A 163 -2.49 -2.15 13.08
C PRO A 163 -2.55 -3.36 12.14
N ILE A 164 -1.38 -3.89 11.80
CA ILE A 164 -1.22 -5.00 10.83
C ILE A 164 -2.15 -6.17 11.17
N GLY A 165 -2.91 -6.65 10.19
CA GLY A 165 -3.74 -7.86 10.31
C GLY A 165 -5.05 -7.69 11.08
N THR A 166 -5.40 -6.47 11.51
CA THR A 166 -6.64 -6.21 12.26
C THR A 166 -7.88 -6.15 11.40
N GLY A 167 -7.76 -5.73 10.13
CA GLY A 167 -8.92 -5.56 9.24
C GLY A 167 -9.88 -4.46 9.67
N LEU A 168 -9.43 -3.50 10.51
CA LEU A 168 -10.26 -2.40 11.03
C LEU A 168 -10.47 -1.25 10.04
N GLY A 169 -9.82 -1.30 8.88
CA GLY A 169 -9.88 -0.25 7.87
C GLY A 169 -9.03 0.97 8.23
N ILE A 170 -9.51 2.15 7.88
CA ILE A 170 -8.83 3.43 8.14
C ILE A 170 -9.45 4.09 9.35
N LEU A 171 -8.76 4.02 10.51
CA LEU A 171 -9.28 4.54 11.77
C LEU A 171 -9.26 6.07 11.85
N ASN A 172 -8.30 6.70 11.17
CA ASN A 172 -8.15 8.16 11.18
C ASN A 172 -7.99 8.72 9.76
N PRO A 173 -9.08 8.81 8.98
CA PRO A 173 -9.03 9.31 7.61
C PRO A 173 -8.54 10.75 7.52
N HIS A 174 -8.78 11.58 8.55
CA HIS A 174 -8.30 12.95 8.59
C HIS A 174 -6.76 13.05 8.54
N ASN A 175 -6.07 12.21 9.32
CA ASN A 175 -4.60 12.20 9.31
C ASN A 175 -4.06 11.71 7.97
N ILE A 176 -4.71 10.71 7.35
CA ILE A 176 -4.33 10.26 6.01
C ILE A 176 -4.47 11.38 4.98
N GLU A 177 -5.57 12.14 4.99
CA GLU A 177 -5.74 13.32 4.13
C GLU A 177 -4.65 14.39 4.38
N LEU A 178 -4.28 14.62 5.65
CA LEU A 178 -3.20 15.55 5.99
C LEU A 178 -1.84 15.07 5.45
N ILE A 179 -1.53 13.79 5.58
CA ILE A 179 -0.30 13.20 5.02
C ILE A 179 -0.28 13.40 3.51
N VAL A 180 -1.34 12.98 2.82
CA VAL A 180 -1.45 13.11 1.35
C VAL A 180 -1.32 14.56 0.88
N SER A 181 -1.96 15.49 1.58
CA SER A 181 -1.96 16.91 1.19
C SER A 181 -0.60 17.60 1.34
N ARG A 182 0.31 17.01 2.12
CA ARG A 182 1.63 17.60 2.44
C ARG A 182 2.79 16.84 1.82
N ALA A 183 2.58 15.60 1.43
CA ALA A 183 3.63 14.76 0.85
C ALA A 183 3.98 15.20 -0.58
N SER A 184 5.26 15.18 -0.91
CA SER A 184 5.81 15.31 -2.27
C SER A 184 6.36 14.00 -2.81
N VAL A 185 6.35 12.94 -2.00
CA VAL A 185 6.62 11.56 -2.40
C VAL A 185 5.33 10.74 -2.40
N PRO A 186 5.27 9.61 -3.10
CA PRO A 186 4.09 8.74 -3.08
C PRO A 186 3.68 8.31 -1.67
N VAL A 187 2.36 8.39 -1.40
CA VAL A 187 1.74 7.92 -0.17
C VAL A 187 1.03 6.60 -0.45
N VAL A 188 1.50 5.53 0.17
CA VAL A 188 0.94 4.19 0.03
C VAL A 188 0.26 3.80 1.33
N LEU A 189 -1.07 3.67 1.36
CA LEU A 189 -1.74 3.18 2.55
C LEU A 189 -1.37 1.71 2.80
N ASP A 190 -0.82 1.42 3.96
CA ASP A 190 -0.37 0.07 4.33
C ASP A 190 -1.03 -0.36 5.64
N ALA A 191 -1.31 -1.64 5.76
CA ALA A 191 -1.90 -2.26 6.95
C ALA A 191 -3.33 -1.81 7.34
N GLY A 192 -4.00 -2.66 8.10
CA GLY A 192 -5.34 -2.41 8.62
C GLY A 192 -6.48 -2.63 7.62
N ILE A 193 -6.22 -2.65 6.33
CA ILE A 193 -7.23 -2.90 5.30
C ILE A 193 -7.83 -4.29 5.49
N GLY A 194 -9.14 -4.37 5.59
CA GLY A 194 -9.90 -5.61 5.79
C GLY A 194 -10.74 -6.01 4.58
N THR A 195 -11.21 -5.05 3.79
CA THR A 195 -12.08 -5.31 2.64
C THR A 195 -11.91 -4.27 1.54
N ALA A 196 -12.47 -4.54 0.35
CA ALA A 196 -12.33 -3.72 -0.84
C ALA A 196 -12.77 -2.26 -0.64
N SER A 197 -13.79 -1.98 0.16
CA SER A 197 -14.24 -0.61 0.45
C SER A 197 -13.18 0.23 1.18
N ASP A 198 -12.33 -0.38 2.01
CA ASP A 198 -11.24 0.32 2.70
C ASP A 198 -10.19 0.81 1.70
N ALA A 199 -9.88 -0.01 0.69
CA ALA A 199 -8.97 0.36 -0.38
C ALA A 199 -9.54 1.47 -1.27
N ALA A 200 -10.84 1.41 -1.60
CA ALA A 200 -11.51 2.49 -2.33
C ALA A 200 -11.44 3.80 -1.53
N LEU A 201 -11.71 3.76 -0.23
CA LEU A 201 -11.60 4.93 0.66
C LEU A 201 -10.17 5.49 0.69
N ALA A 202 -9.14 4.63 0.79
CA ALA A 202 -7.74 5.07 0.73
C ALA A 202 -7.44 5.89 -0.52
N MET A 203 -7.89 5.39 -1.68
CA MET A 203 -7.70 6.07 -2.96
C MET A 203 -8.53 7.37 -3.06
N GLU A 204 -9.74 7.40 -2.51
CA GLU A 204 -10.58 8.61 -2.43
C GLU A 204 -9.96 9.68 -1.52
N LEU A 205 -9.32 9.30 -0.41
CA LEU A 205 -8.56 10.20 0.46
C LEU A 205 -7.32 10.78 -0.24
N GLY A 206 -6.89 10.14 -1.34
CA GLY A 206 -5.84 10.62 -2.21
C GLY A 206 -4.52 9.89 -2.09
N CYS A 207 -4.48 8.75 -1.41
CA CYS A 207 -3.31 7.88 -1.45
C CYS A 207 -2.97 7.51 -2.90
N ASP A 208 -1.69 7.35 -3.20
CA ASP A 208 -1.20 7.00 -4.53
C ASP A 208 -1.34 5.51 -4.82
N ALA A 209 -1.28 4.69 -3.78
CA ALA A 209 -1.44 3.25 -3.85
C ALA A 209 -1.91 2.67 -2.51
N VAL A 210 -2.25 1.39 -2.50
CA VAL A 210 -2.49 0.60 -1.28
C VAL A 210 -1.62 -0.64 -1.30
N LEU A 211 -1.10 -1.00 -0.12
CA LEU A 211 -0.42 -2.27 0.11
C LEU A 211 -1.23 -3.11 1.08
N LEU A 212 -1.47 -4.36 0.73
CA LEU A 212 -2.20 -5.31 1.58
C LEU A 212 -1.71 -6.74 1.35
N ALA A 213 -1.85 -7.58 2.36
CA ALA A 213 -1.52 -9.00 2.30
C ALA A 213 -2.67 -9.85 2.86
N THR A 214 -2.84 -9.85 4.18
CA THR A 214 -3.73 -10.77 4.89
C THR A 214 -5.22 -10.60 4.54
N ALA A 215 -5.65 -9.43 4.12
CA ALA A 215 -7.00 -9.20 3.61
C ALA A 215 -7.32 -10.09 2.39
N VAL A 216 -6.30 -10.39 1.58
CA VAL A 216 -6.41 -11.31 0.43
C VAL A 216 -5.99 -12.72 0.82
N THR A 217 -4.79 -12.89 1.36
CA THR A 217 -4.19 -14.23 1.54
C THR A 217 -4.93 -15.10 2.55
N ARG A 218 -5.68 -14.49 3.48
CA ARG A 218 -6.54 -15.18 4.47
C ARG A 218 -8.04 -15.11 4.15
N ALA A 219 -8.42 -14.53 3.01
CA ALA A 219 -9.81 -14.59 2.56
C ALA A 219 -10.23 -16.02 2.26
N GLN A 220 -11.53 -16.32 2.33
CA GLN A 220 -12.05 -17.64 1.94
C GLN A 220 -11.78 -17.96 0.47
N ASN A 221 -11.77 -16.95 -0.39
CA ASN A 221 -11.37 -17.05 -1.79
C ASN A 221 -10.36 -15.91 -2.10
N PRO A 222 -9.05 -16.17 -2.01
CA PRO A 222 -8.02 -15.17 -2.22
C PRO A 222 -8.06 -14.53 -3.62
N ALA A 223 -8.27 -15.30 -4.66
CA ALA A 223 -8.31 -14.77 -6.03
C ALA A 223 -9.49 -13.81 -6.23
N LEU A 224 -10.68 -14.18 -5.76
CA LEU A 224 -11.86 -13.32 -5.85
C LEU A 224 -11.70 -12.04 -5.02
N MET A 225 -11.07 -12.13 -3.85
CA MET A 225 -10.79 -10.96 -3.01
C MET A 225 -9.73 -10.05 -3.67
N ALA A 226 -8.70 -10.62 -4.29
CA ALA A 226 -7.70 -9.87 -5.05
C ALA A 226 -8.34 -9.08 -6.22
N GLU A 227 -9.26 -9.71 -6.95
CA GLU A 227 -10.01 -9.04 -8.01
C GLU A 227 -10.89 -7.91 -7.47
N ALA A 228 -11.57 -8.13 -6.35
CA ALA A 228 -12.35 -7.09 -5.68
C ALA A 228 -11.48 -5.88 -5.29
N PHE A 229 -10.29 -6.10 -4.74
CA PHE A 229 -9.35 -5.03 -4.40
C PHE A 229 -8.84 -4.29 -5.64
N LYS A 230 -8.53 -5.00 -6.73
CA LYS A 230 -8.15 -4.38 -8.01
C LYS A 230 -9.21 -3.38 -8.49
N HIS A 231 -10.47 -3.79 -8.48
CA HIS A 231 -11.57 -2.92 -8.88
C HIS A 231 -11.81 -1.78 -7.89
N ALA A 232 -11.67 -2.01 -6.59
CA ALA A 232 -11.83 -0.99 -5.56
C ALA A 232 -10.78 0.13 -5.68
N VAL A 233 -9.52 -0.24 -5.88
CA VAL A 233 -8.41 0.71 -6.11
C VAL A 233 -8.68 1.57 -7.34
N ALA A 234 -9.07 0.96 -8.45
CA ALA A 234 -9.42 1.68 -9.67
C ALA A 234 -10.64 2.61 -9.46
N ALA A 235 -11.70 2.12 -8.82
CA ALA A 235 -12.89 2.91 -8.54
C ALA A 235 -12.60 4.13 -7.64
N GLY A 236 -11.86 3.93 -6.55
CA GLY A 236 -11.48 5.03 -5.64
C GLY A 236 -10.61 6.08 -6.33
N ARG A 237 -9.65 5.64 -7.16
CA ARG A 237 -8.81 6.55 -7.95
C ARG A 237 -9.61 7.37 -8.95
N LEU A 238 -10.53 6.74 -9.68
CA LEU A 238 -11.43 7.43 -10.61
C LEU A 238 -12.36 8.41 -9.88
N ALA A 239 -12.93 8.02 -8.73
CA ALA A 239 -13.77 8.88 -7.92
C ALA A 239 -13.01 10.13 -7.44
N ARG A 240 -11.75 9.96 -7.01
CA ARG A 240 -10.87 11.07 -6.62
C ARG A 240 -10.62 12.01 -7.79
N ALA A 241 -10.26 11.47 -8.95
CA ALA A 241 -9.97 12.26 -10.17
C ALA A 241 -11.20 12.99 -10.69
N ALA A 242 -12.38 12.36 -10.62
CA ALA A 242 -13.64 12.98 -11.02
C ALA A 242 -14.08 14.11 -10.08
N GLY A 243 -13.65 14.09 -8.83
CA GLY A 243 -14.09 15.01 -7.80
C GLY A 243 -15.49 14.70 -7.29
N ARG A 244 -15.65 14.70 -5.97
CA ARG A 244 -16.95 14.44 -5.34
C ARG A 244 -17.81 15.69 -5.27
N ILE A 245 -19.14 15.54 -5.21
CA ILE A 245 -20.04 16.63 -4.88
C ILE A 245 -19.74 17.15 -3.45
N PRO A 246 -19.94 18.45 -3.18
CA PRO A 246 -19.79 19.01 -1.83
C PRO A 246 -20.71 18.33 -0.81
N ARG A 247 -20.19 18.07 0.39
CA ARG A 247 -21.03 17.68 1.52
C ARG A 247 -21.93 18.85 1.87
N ARG A 248 -23.21 18.58 2.14
CA ARG A 248 -24.21 19.59 2.49
C ARG A 248 -24.90 19.17 3.78
N GLU A 249 -25.30 20.17 4.57
CA GLU A 249 -26.08 19.96 5.78
C GLU A 249 -27.55 19.58 5.43
N HIS A 250 -28.08 20.19 4.36
CA HIS A 250 -29.46 19.98 3.95
C HIS A 250 -29.54 19.33 2.56
N ALA A 251 -30.64 18.64 2.32
CA ALA A 251 -30.92 18.03 1.04
C ALA A 251 -31.01 19.08 -0.09
N LEU A 252 -30.52 18.70 -1.27
CA LEU A 252 -30.72 19.43 -2.50
C LEU A 252 -31.46 18.51 -3.46
N ALA A 253 -32.64 18.95 -3.96
CA ALA A 253 -33.40 18.17 -4.92
C ALA A 253 -32.59 17.95 -6.21
N SER A 254 -32.58 16.72 -6.72
CA SER A 254 -31.93 16.36 -7.98
C SER A 254 -32.68 16.84 -9.24
N SER A 255 -33.99 17.15 -9.08
CA SER A 255 -34.83 17.69 -10.13
C SER A 255 -35.27 19.10 -9.79
N ALA A 256 -35.47 19.94 -10.82
CA ALA A 256 -35.99 21.29 -10.63
C ALA A 256 -37.40 21.24 -9.98
N MET A 257 -37.62 22.09 -9.01
CA MET A 257 -38.93 22.23 -8.33
C MET A 257 -39.88 23.13 -9.10
N GLU A 258 -39.41 23.85 -10.10
CA GLU A 258 -40.20 24.71 -10.97
C GLU A 258 -40.97 23.87 -11.99
N GLY A 259 -42.25 24.21 -12.23
CA GLY A 259 -43.09 23.52 -13.21
C GLY A 259 -43.77 22.23 -12.70
N ARG A 260 -43.86 22.01 -11.40
CA ARG A 260 -44.72 20.95 -10.85
C ARG A 260 -46.18 21.26 -11.18
N ALA A 261 -46.83 20.28 -11.81
CA ALA A 261 -48.28 20.34 -11.90
C ALA A 261 -48.87 20.32 -10.49
N GLU A 262 -49.62 21.33 -10.14
CA GLU A 262 -50.40 21.33 -8.91
C GLU A 262 -51.56 20.34 -9.17
N PHE A 263 -51.44 19.12 -8.66
CA PHE A 263 -52.56 18.23 -8.53
C PHE A 263 -53.34 18.64 -7.28
N LEU A 264 -54.47 19.23 -7.50
CA LEU A 264 -55.50 19.49 -6.49
C LEU A 264 -56.05 18.18 -5.93
#